data_843c3a39b782b4c8d066fbff04f8deb2
#
_entry.id   843c3a39b782b4c8d066fbff04f8deb2
#
_cell.length_a   1.000
_cell.length_b   1.000
_cell.length_c   1.000
_cell.angle_alpha   90.00
_cell.angle_beta   90.00
_cell.angle_gamma   90.00
#
_symmetry.space_group_name_H-M   'P 1'
#
loop_
_entity.id
_entity.type
_entity.pdbx_description
1 polymer ?
#
loop_
_entity_poly.entity_id
_entity_poly.type
_entity_poly.pdbx_seq_one_letter_code
_entity_poly.pdbx_strand_id
1 'polypeptide(L)'
;VVTSEVNDEVLHDSCTETAAAVQTRAMKAREDKPPKLLKVTKVSGLDVTRDQLIKMQQSDVTLKKYIELASSPTTDNNKQQFSYRNGLLYRQFKEVNNDDVRLQLVVPECLREKVVSLAHDTLLAGHRGPKKTLSRVTFDFYWPGIHSFVSRYTASCDLCQRNASKGTVGRAPLGKLPLVGTPYSVVCVDLVGPL
;
A
#
# COMPACT_ATOMS: atom_id res chain seq x y z
N VAL A 1 -64.77 1.36 48.25
CA VAL A 1 -63.93 0.87 47.24
C VAL A 1 -62.60 1.60 47.41
N VAL A 2 -61.63 0.94 48.05
CA VAL A 2 -60.29 1.48 48.33
C VAL A 2 -59.34 0.82 47.35
N THR A 3 -58.69 1.59 46.46
CA THR A 3 -57.63 1.14 45.60
C THR A 3 -56.34 1.46 46.29
N SER A 4 -55.57 0.42 46.63
CA SER A 4 -54.21 0.50 47.15
C SER A 4 -53.22 0.60 45.99
N GLU A 5 -52.48 1.69 45.94
CA GLU A 5 -51.33 1.86 45.06
C GLU A 5 -50.13 1.07 45.61
N VAL A 6 -49.61 0.16 44.81
CA VAL A 6 -48.38 -0.57 45.10
C VAL A 6 -47.26 0.16 44.36
N ASN A 7 -46.34 0.79 45.09
CA ASN A 7 -45.13 1.37 44.60
C ASN A 7 -44.10 0.25 44.38
N ASP A 8 -43.83 -0.09 43.14
CA ASP A 8 -42.67 -0.89 42.74
C ASP A 8 -41.44 0.02 42.64
N GLU A 9 -40.66 0.07 43.71
CA GLU A 9 -39.28 0.60 43.65
C GLU A 9 -38.37 -0.42 42.93
N VAL A 10 -38.05 -0.12 41.67
CA VAL A 10 -37.03 -0.84 40.92
C VAL A 10 -35.67 -0.41 41.45
N LEU A 11 -35.05 -1.24 42.23
CA LEU A 11 -33.64 -1.14 42.61
C LEU A 11 -32.78 -1.33 41.37
N HIS A 12 -32.28 -0.23 40.79
CA HIS A 12 -31.21 -0.23 39.79
C HIS A 12 -29.89 -0.50 40.49
N ASP A 13 -29.51 -1.75 40.55
CA ASP A 13 -28.20 -2.18 40.97
C ASP A 13 -27.22 -1.91 39.80
N SER A 14 -26.63 -0.72 39.82
CA SER A 14 -25.58 -0.33 38.85
C SER A 14 -24.23 -0.86 39.32
N CYS A 15 -24.01 -2.15 39.16
CA CYS A 15 -22.69 -2.74 39.31
C CYS A 15 -21.86 -2.46 38.05
N THR A 16 -21.34 -1.25 37.89
CA THR A 16 -20.26 -0.95 36.98
C THR A 16 -18.95 -1.28 37.67
N GLU A 17 -18.63 -2.55 37.72
CA GLU A 17 -17.24 -2.97 37.98
C GLU A 17 -16.36 -2.47 36.84
N THR A 18 -15.73 -1.31 37.02
CA THR A 18 -14.61 -0.87 36.19
C THR A 18 -13.47 -1.81 36.49
N ALA A 19 -13.25 -2.79 35.60
CA ALA A 19 -12.08 -3.63 35.63
C ALA A 19 -10.85 -2.73 35.50
N ALA A 20 -10.22 -2.40 36.61
CA ALA A 20 -8.97 -1.68 36.63
C ALA A 20 -7.89 -2.59 35.99
N ALA A 21 -7.52 -2.29 34.75
CA ALA A 21 -6.45 -3.00 34.08
C ALA A 21 -5.16 -2.85 34.90
N VAL A 22 -4.66 -3.97 35.43
CA VAL A 22 -3.41 -4.00 36.20
C VAL A 22 -2.26 -3.70 35.24
N GLN A 23 -1.75 -2.49 35.30
CA GLN A 23 -0.55 -2.11 34.55
C GLN A 23 0.69 -2.73 35.19
N THR A 24 1.39 -3.58 34.43
CA THR A 24 2.65 -4.15 34.87
C THR A 24 3.77 -3.09 34.87
N ARG A 25 4.80 -3.28 35.72
CA ARG A 25 5.98 -2.40 35.72
C ARG A 25 6.63 -2.24 34.33
N ALA A 26 6.53 -3.26 33.50
CA ALA A 26 7.04 -3.24 32.13
C ALA A 26 6.18 -2.35 31.19
N MET A 27 4.85 -2.26 31.40
CA MET A 27 3.99 -1.37 30.63
C MET A 27 4.23 0.10 31.02
N LYS A 28 4.35 0.37 32.32
CA LYS A 28 4.64 1.73 32.83
C LYS A 28 6.02 2.24 32.37
N ALA A 29 7.04 1.36 32.32
CA ALA A 29 8.37 1.68 31.82
C ALA A 29 8.41 1.91 30.29
N ARG A 30 7.35 1.53 29.53
CA ARG A 30 7.21 1.81 28.10
C ARG A 30 6.54 3.15 27.84
N GLU A 31 5.64 3.60 28.70
CA GLU A 31 4.99 4.90 28.60
C GLU A 31 5.94 6.06 28.91
N ASP A 32 6.89 5.86 29.83
CA ASP A 32 7.87 6.88 30.25
C ASP A 32 9.07 7.04 29.29
N LYS A 33 9.25 6.14 28.34
CA LYS A 33 10.29 6.27 27.32
C LYS A 33 9.71 6.91 26.06
N PRO A 34 10.20 8.11 25.65
CA PRO A 34 9.84 8.65 24.36
C PRO A 34 10.17 7.60 23.29
N PRO A 35 9.28 7.40 22.29
CA PRO A 35 9.53 6.42 21.25
C PRO A 35 10.90 6.71 20.65
N LYS A 36 11.82 5.74 20.72
CA LYS A 36 13.10 5.82 20.02
C LYS A 36 12.75 5.99 18.55
N LEU A 37 12.82 7.24 18.08
CA LEU A 37 12.83 7.52 16.66
C LEU A 37 13.97 6.68 16.08
N LEU A 38 13.61 5.62 15.37
CA LEU A 38 14.54 4.92 14.52
C LEU A 38 15.13 6.01 13.62
N LYS A 39 16.42 6.31 13.83
CA LYS A 39 17.19 7.07 12.86
C LYS A 39 17.15 6.22 11.61
N VAL A 40 16.17 6.49 10.75
CA VAL A 40 16.13 5.94 9.40
C VAL A 40 17.39 6.48 8.77
N THR A 41 18.42 5.66 8.74
CA THR A 41 19.63 5.89 7.95
C THR A 41 19.11 6.29 6.59
N LYS A 42 19.53 7.48 6.13
CA LYS A 42 19.21 8.02 4.80
C LYS A 42 19.07 6.85 3.86
N VAL A 43 17.91 6.69 3.24
CA VAL A 43 17.71 5.63 2.24
C VAL A 43 18.79 5.88 1.20
N SER A 44 19.87 5.11 1.32
CA SER A 44 21.05 5.21 0.44
C SER A 44 20.63 4.70 -0.94
N GLY A 45 20.05 5.57 -1.73
CA GLY A 45 19.51 5.20 -3.03
C GLY A 45 19.21 6.39 -3.93
N LEU A 46 18.88 7.53 -3.36
CA LEU A 46 18.71 8.78 -4.08
C LEU A 46 19.78 9.75 -3.57
N ASP A 47 20.99 9.66 -4.12
CA ASP A 47 22.10 10.59 -3.83
C ASP A 47 21.87 11.95 -4.51
N VAL A 48 20.68 12.52 -4.29
CA VAL A 48 20.29 13.80 -4.87
C VAL A 48 20.09 14.79 -3.73
N THR A 49 20.81 15.91 -3.82
CA THR A 49 20.60 17.00 -2.87
C THR A 49 19.27 17.72 -3.17
N ARG A 50 18.72 18.40 -2.17
CA ARG A 50 17.48 19.16 -2.32
C ARG A 50 17.54 20.17 -3.46
N ASP A 51 18.65 20.91 -3.57
CA ASP A 51 18.81 21.95 -4.58
C ASP A 51 18.90 21.37 -6.00
N GLN A 52 19.52 20.20 -6.14
CA GLN A 52 19.52 19.45 -7.39
C GLN A 52 18.09 19.00 -7.76
N LEU A 53 17.32 18.51 -6.79
CA LEU A 53 15.94 18.08 -7.03
C LEU A 53 15.05 19.25 -7.47
N ILE A 54 15.19 20.42 -6.86
CA ILE A 54 14.48 21.64 -7.26
C ILE A 54 14.80 21.99 -8.74
N LYS A 55 16.09 22.01 -9.10
CA LYS A 55 16.51 22.29 -10.47
C LYS A 55 15.95 21.26 -11.46
N MET A 56 15.98 19.97 -11.10
CA MET A 56 15.44 18.89 -11.93
C MET A 56 13.91 19.02 -12.11
N GLN A 57 13.18 19.39 -11.07
CA GLN A 57 11.71 19.62 -11.18
C GLN A 57 11.41 20.81 -12.09
N GLN A 58 12.18 21.89 -12.01
CA GLN A 58 11.99 23.09 -12.83
C GLN A 58 12.36 22.88 -14.30
N SER A 59 13.37 22.04 -14.57
CA SER A 59 13.82 21.74 -15.94
C SER A 59 12.96 20.71 -16.68
N ASP A 60 12.13 19.96 -15.95
CA ASP A 60 11.32 18.87 -16.52
C ASP A 60 10.12 19.41 -17.31
N VAL A 61 10.12 19.13 -18.61
CA VAL A 61 9.04 19.54 -19.52
C VAL A 61 7.70 18.88 -19.15
N THR A 62 7.74 17.64 -18.64
CA THR A 62 6.53 16.89 -18.26
C THR A 62 5.81 17.50 -17.05
N LEU A 63 6.53 18.29 -16.25
CA LEU A 63 6.01 18.90 -15.03
C LEU A 63 5.53 20.36 -15.21
N LYS A 64 5.80 21.02 -16.34
CA LYS A 64 5.45 22.43 -16.57
C LYS A 64 4.01 22.74 -16.22
N LYS A 65 3.06 21.94 -16.71
CA LYS A 65 1.62 22.10 -16.42
C LYS A 65 1.32 22.10 -14.90
N TYR A 66 1.99 21.27 -14.14
CA TYR A 66 1.77 21.13 -12.69
C TYR A 66 2.44 22.25 -11.90
N ILE A 67 3.53 22.79 -12.43
CA ILE A 67 4.21 23.99 -11.92
C ILE A 67 3.30 25.21 -12.09
N GLU A 68 2.68 25.37 -13.23
CA GLU A 68 1.72 26.43 -13.51
C GLU A 68 0.48 26.31 -12.62
N LEU A 69 -0.06 25.09 -12.45
CA LEU A 69 -1.18 24.83 -11.55
C LEU A 69 -0.85 25.12 -10.08
N ALA A 70 0.39 24.90 -9.66
CA ALA A 70 0.83 25.19 -8.29
C ALA A 70 1.01 26.70 -8.04
N SER A 71 1.22 27.49 -9.11
CA SER A 71 1.37 28.95 -9.04
C SER A 71 0.03 29.68 -9.10
N SER A 72 -1.04 29.03 -9.60
CA SER A 72 -2.38 29.59 -9.70
C SER A 72 -3.19 29.24 -8.45
N PRO A 73 -3.73 30.20 -7.70
CA PRO A 73 -4.63 29.91 -6.57
C PRO A 73 -5.98 29.40 -7.13
N THR A 74 -6.16 28.09 -7.20
CA THR A 74 -7.43 27.50 -7.65
C THR A 74 -8.35 27.27 -6.46
N THR A 75 -9.51 27.89 -6.51
CA THR A 75 -10.57 27.87 -5.48
C THR A 75 -11.42 26.58 -5.50
N ASP A 76 -11.11 25.62 -6.35
CA ASP A 76 -11.90 24.39 -6.50
C ASP A 76 -11.48 23.33 -5.47
N ASN A 77 -12.30 23.15 -4.46
CA ASN A 77 -12.11 22.25 -3.31
C ASN A 77 -12.02 20.75 -3.64
N ASN A 78 -12.08 20.34 -4.91
CA ASN A 78 -12.13 18.92 -5.30
C ASN A 78 -11.07 18.51 -6.35
N LYS A 79 -10.13 19.39 -6.71
CA LYS A 79 -9.05 19.05 -7.65
C LYS A 79 -7.75 18.81 -6.90
N GLN A 80 -6.98 17.83 -7.39
CA GLN A 80 -5.65 17.50 -6.96
C GLN A 80 -4.81 18.78 -6.82
N GLN A 81 -4.56 19.20 -5.60
CA GLN A 81 -3.93 20.48 -5.33
C GLN A 81 -2.41 20.28 -5.34
N PHE A 82 -1.73 21.02 -6.21
CA PHE A 82 -0.28 21.08 -6.22
C PHE A 82 0.15 22.30 -5.43
N SER A 83 1.19 22.16 -4.61
CA SER A 83 1.71 23.24 -3.80
C SER A 83 3.22 23.15 -3.64
N TYR A 84 3.86 24.29 -3.50
CA TYR A 84 5.28 24.35 -3.16
C TYR A 84 5.47 24.30 -1.64
N ARG A 85 6.34 23.40 -1.19
CA ARG A 85 6.84 23.40 0.18
C ARG A 85 8.36 23.43 0.16
N ASN A 86 8.92 24.47 0.76
CA ASN A 86 10.37 24.63 0.80
C ASN A 86 11.04 24.56 -0.60
N GLY A 87 10.42 25.09 -1.65
CA GLY A 87 10.92 25.09 -3.01
C GLY A 87 10.70 23.81 -3.81
N LEU A 88 10.19 22.74 -3.20
CA LEU A 88 9.87 21.48 -3.85
C LEU A 88 8.37 21.42 -4.18
N LEU A 89 8.04 20.88 -5.33
CA LEU A 89 6.67 20.68 -5.79
C LEU A 89 6.09 19.39 -5.17
N TYR A 90 4.94 19.54 -4.52
CA TYR A 90 4.17 18.44 -3.93
C TYR A 90 2.75 18.42 -4.49
N ARG A 91 2.18 17.21 -4.52
CA ARG A 91 0.77 16.97 -4.76
C ARG A 91 0.09 16.67 -3.43
N GLN A 92 -1.03 17.33 -3.17
CA GLN A 92 -1.93 16.96 -2.06
C GLN A 92 -2.89 15.88 -2.55
N PHE A 93 -2.88 14.74 -1.89
CA PHE A 93 -3.78 13.62 -2.18
C PHE A 93 -4.65 13.35 -0.96
N LYS A 94 -5.98 13.44 -1.16
CA LYS A 94 -6.96 13.05 -0.15
C LYS A 94 -7.46 11.65 -0.50
N GLU A 95 -7.30 10.72 0.42
CA GLU A 95 -7.84 9.36 0.27
C GLU A 95 -9.36 9.39 0.51
N VAL A 96 -10.12 8.67 -0.32
CA VAL A 96 -11.59 8.73 -0.32
C VAL A 96 -12.20 8.29 1.03
N ASN A 97 -11.52 7.43 1.76
CA ASN A 97 -12.00 6.84 3.01
C ASN A 97 -11.34 7.43 4.27
N ASN A 98 -10.49 8.42 4.11
CA ASN A 98 -9.76 9.02 5.22
C ASN A 98 -9.66 10.52 5.02
N ASP A 99 -9.91 11.29 6.06
CA ASP A 99 -9.76 12.75 5.99
C ASP A 99 -8.29 13.22 5.96
N ASP A 100 -7.36 12.28 6.07
CA ASP A 100 -5.94 12.56 6.05
C ASP A 100 -5.47 13.00 4.66
N VAL A 101 -4.94 14.21 4.59
CA VAL A 101 -4.30 14.75 3.39
C VAL A 101 -2.84 14.31 3.37
N ARG A 102 -2.47 13.48 2.40
CA ARG A 102 -1.08 13.08 2.18
C ARG A 102 -0.40 14.00 1.18
N LEU A 103 0.87 14.27 1.44
CA LEU A 103 1.72 15.04 0.55
C LEU A 103 2.61 14.08 -0.21
N GLN A 104 2.44 14.05 -1.52
CA GLN A 104 3.26 13.26 -2.43
C GLN A 104 4.27 14.16 -3.13
N LEU A 105 5.55 13.83 -3.07
CA LEU A 105 6.60 14.55 -3.79
C LEU A 105 6.46 14.29 -5.28
N VAL A 106 6.46 15.35 -6.09
CA VAL A 106 6.41 15.20 -7.56
C VAL A 106 7.79 14.86 -8.07
N VAL A 107 7.94 13.69 -8.70
CA VAL A 107 9.23 13.16 -9.14
C VAL A 107 9.51 13.55 -10.60
N PRO A 108 10.65 14.20 -10.90
CA PRO A 108 11.07 14.52 -12.26
C PRO A 108 11.42 13.24 -13.03
N GLU A 109 11.34 13.31 -14.36
CA GLU A 109 11.46 12.16 -15.26
C GLU A 109 12.76 11.37 -15.04
N CYS A 110 13.88 12.05 -14.85
CA CYS A 110 15.19 11.42 -14.66
C CYS A 110 15.30 10.54 -13.39
N LEU A 111 14.42 10.70 -12.42
CA LEU A 111 14.46 9.94 -11.16
C LEU A 111 13.37 8.87 -11.05
N ARG A 112 12.38 8.82 -11.97
CA ARG A 112 11.24 7.89 -11.91
C ARG A 112 11.66 6.43 -11.89
N GLU A 113 12.60 6.06 -12.77
CA GLU A 113 13.11 4.70 -12.85
C GLU A 113 13.79 4.29 -11.54
N LYS A 114 14.63 5.15 -10.99
CA LYS A 114 15.32 4.90 -9.72
C LYS A 114 14.36 4.76 -8.54
N VAL A 115 13.32 5.57 -8.50
CA VAL A 115 12.26 5.46 -7.47
C VAL A 115 11.52 4.13 -7.59
N VAL A 116 11.17 3.70 -8.80
CA VAL A 116 10.48 2.40 -8.99
C VAL A 116 11.42 1.24 -8.69
N SER A 117 12.70 1.30 -9.08
CA SER A 117 13.67 0.26 -8.76
C SER A 117 13.84 0.08 -7.25
N LEU A 118 13.92 1.16 -6.50
CA LEU A 118 13.96 1.11 -5.03
C LEU A 118 12.68 0.48 -4.41
N ALA A 119 11.54 0.68 -5.05
CA ALA A 119 10.26 0.16 -4.57
C ALA A 119 9.98 -1.28 -5.03
N HIS A 120 10.68 -1.80 -6.06
CA HIS A 120 10.45 -3.10 -6.68
C HIS A 120 11.62 -4.07 -6.53
N ASP A 121 12.88 -3.63 -6.84
CA ASP A 121 14.04 -4.51 -7.00
C ASP A 121 14.80 -4.74 -5.69
N THR A 122 14.59 -3.90 -4.66
CA THR A 122 15.29 -4.06 -3.40
C THR A 122 14.86 -5.34 -2.69
N LEU A 123 15.74 -5.93 -1.89
CA LEU A 123 15.46 -7.14 -1.11
C LEU A 123 14.18 -6.98 -0.25
N LEU A 124 13.99 -5.82 0.36
CA LEU A 124 12.80 -5.52 1.16
C LEU A 124 11.53 -5.31 0.31
N ALA A 125 11.68 -4.99 -0.95
CA ALA A 125 10.56 -4.86 -1.88
C ALA A 125 10.08 -6.23 -2.39
N GLY A 126 11.00 -7.19 -2.56
CA GLY A 126 10.71 -8.58 -2.87
C GLY A 126 10.01 -8.78 -4.21
N HIS A 127 10.30 -7.97 -5.20
CA HIS A 127 9.74 -8.07 -6.57
C HIS A 127 8.21 -8.27 -6.60
N ARG A 128 7.49 -7.53 -5.77
CA ARG A 128 6.03 -7.64 -5.69
C ARG A 128 5.38 -7.15 -6.99
N GLY A 129 4.21 -7.71 -7.29
CA GLY A 129 3.46 -7.37 -8.51
C GLY A 129 3.07 -5.89 -8.62
N PRO A 130 2.63 -5.44 -9.82
CA PRO A 130 2.47 -4.02 -10.16
C PRO A 130 1.58 -3.25 -9.17
N LYS A 131 0.49 -3.85 -8.69
CA LYS A 131 -0.41 -3.20 -7.71
C LYS A 131 0.29 -2.86 -6.39
N LYS A 132 1.10 -3.79 -5.85
CA LYS A 132 1.81 -3.58 -4.58
C LYS A 132 2.97 -2.61 -4.74
N THR A 133 3.72 -2.68 -5.84
CA THR A 133 4.77 -1.72 -6.17
C THR A 133 4.18 -0.31 -6.33
N LEU A 134 3.07 -0.18 -7.07
CA LEU A 134 2.37 1.08 -7.25
C LEU A 134 1.93 1.68 -5.90
N SER A 135 1.25 0.90 -5.06
CA SER A 135 0.80 1.35 -3.74
C SER A 135 1.97 1.87 -2.89
N ARG A 136 3.14 1.22 -2.99
CA ARG A 136 4.34 1.64 -2.26
C ARG A 136 4.92 2.95 -2.78
N VAL A 137 4.95 3.11 -4.11
CA VAL A 137 5.45 4.35 -4.71
C VAL A 137 4.49 5.51 -4.47
N THR A 138 3.18 5.30 -4.65
CA THR A 138 2.16 6.36 -4.49
C THR A 138 1.96 6.77 -3.04
N PHE A 139 2.56 6.11 -2.09
CA PHE A 139 2.51 6.53 -0.69
C PHE A 139 3.20 7.89 -0.50
N ASP A 140 4.39 8.09 -1.10
CA ASP A 140 5.22 9.29 -0.93
C ASP A 140 5.46 10.07 -2.23
N PHE A 141 5.28 9.44 -3.39
CA PHE A 141 5.68 9.97 -4.68
C PHE A 141 4.54 10.05 -5.68
N TYR A 142 4.66 11.00 -6.59
CA TYR A 142 3.72 11.18 -7.69
C TYR A 142 4.42 11.68 -8.96
N TRP A 143 3.96 11.22 -10.11
CA TRP A 143 4.21 11.81 -11.43
C TRP A 143 3.09 11.44 -12.41
N PRO A 144 2.91 12.21 -13.50
CA PRO A 144 1.92 11.89 -14.51
C PRO A 144 2.19 10.53 -15.16
N GLY A 145 1.16 9.68 -15.25
CA GLY A 145 1.30 8.36 -15.85
C GLY A 145 2.01 7.30 -14.98
N ILE A 146 2.11 7.53 -13.68
CA ILE A 146 2.75 6.61 -12.72
C ILE A 146 2.24 5.17 -12.83
N HIS A 147 0.93 4.96 -13.04
CA HIS A 147 0.32 3.63 -13.19
C HIS A 147 0.90 2.86 -14.37
N SER A 148 0.91 3.49 -15.55
CA SER A 148 1.46 2.89 -16.77
C SER A 148 2.95 2.66 -16.68
N PHE A 149 3.68 3.58 -16.03
CA PHE A 149 5.12 3.48 -15.83
C PHE A 149 5.47 2.28 -14.95
N VAL A 150 4.85 2.17 -13.78
CA VAL A 150 5.09 1.05 -12.84
C VAL A 150 4.68 -0.27 -13.46
N SER A 151 3.56 -0.33 -14.19
CA SER A 151 3.10 -1.55 -14.86
C SER A 151 4.10 -2.03 -15.92
N ARG A 152 4.63 -1.13 -16.74
CA ARG A 152 5.67 -1.47 -17.74
C ARG A 152 6.96 -1.93 -17.07
N TYR A 153 7.41 -1.21 -16.05
CA TYR A 153 8.62 -1.56 -15.32
C TYR A 153 8.53 -2.97 -14.70
N THR A 154 7.45 -3.26 -14.00
CA THR A 154 7.26 -4.59 -13.39
C THR A 154 7.08 -5.70 -14.41
N ALA A 155 6.46 -5.41 -15.56
CA ALA A 155 6.32 -6.36 -16.65
C ALA A 155 7.66 -6.67 -17.35
N SER A 156 8.59 -5.73 -17.39
CA SER A 156 9.93 -5.94 -17.99
C SER A 156 10.96 -6.54 -17.01
N CYS A 157 10.60 -6.71 -15.72
CA CYS A 157 11.49 -7.28 -14.73
C CYS A 157 11.74 -8.77 -15.00
N ASP A 158 13.00 -9.15 -15.26
CA ASP A 158 13.41 -10.51 -15.58
C ASP A 158 13.08 -11.51 -14.45
N LEU A 159 13.35 -11.15 -13.19
CA LEU A 159 13.03 -11.98 -12.04
C LEU A 159 11.51 -12.23 -11.91
N CYS A 160 10.69 -11.19 -12.13
CA CYS A 160 9.25 -11.32 -12.12
C CYS A 160 8.75 -12.22 -13.26
N GLN A 161 9.31 -12.09 -14.46
CA GLN A 161 8.93 -12.92 -15.61
C GLN A 161 9.27 -14.40 -15.42
N ARG A 162 10.44 -14.69 -14.86
CA ARG A 162 10.85 -16.09 -14.56
C ARG A 162 10.01 -16.73 -13.47
N ASN A 163 9.59 -15.96 -12.47
CA ASN A 163 8.81 -16.46 -11.33
C ASN A 163 7.30 -16.25 -11.48
N ALA A 164 6.83 -15.60 -12.55
CA ALA A 164 5.42 -15.48 -12.82
C ALA A 164 4.80 -16.88 -13.02
N SER A 165 3.73 -17.16 -12.28
CA SER A 165 2.97 -18.39 -12.54
C SER A 165 2.51 -18.37 -13.99
N LYS A 166 2.91 -19.38 -14.74
CA LYS A 166 2.41 -19.59 -16.09
C LYS A 166 0.88 -19.59 -15.99
N GLY A 167 0.21 -18.75 -16.77
CA GLY A 167 -1.24 -18.61 -16.73
C GLY A 167 -1.96 -19.95 -16.84
N THR A 168 -3.25 -19.96 -16.66
CA THR A 168 -4.05 -21.19 -16.72
C THR A 168 -3.79 -21.90 -18.03
N VAL A 169 -3.02 -22.98 -17.97
CA VAL A 169 -2.87 -23.88 -19.11
C VAL A 169 -4.26 -24.42 -19.38
N GLY A 170 -4.79 -24.19 -20.59
CA GLY A 170 -6.07 -24.75 -20.99
C GLY A 170 -6.03 -26.25 -20.72
N ARG A 171 -6.93 -26.73 -19.86
CA ARG A 171 -7.04 -28.17 -19.62
C ARG A 171 -7.47 -28.80 -20.92
N ALA A 172 -6.68 -29.76 -21.42
CA ALA A 172 -7.11 -30.58 -22.52
C ALA A 172 -8.43 -31.26 -22.15
N PRO A 173 -9.42 -31.32 -23.05
CA PRO A 173 -10.64 -32.05 -22.78
C PRO A 173 -10.29 -33.49 -22.41
N LEU A 174 -10.96 -34.01 -21.40
CA LEU A 174 -10.80 -35.42 -20.99
C LEU A 174 -11.15 -36.31 -22.17
N GLY A 175 -10.22 -37.16 -22.57
CA GLY A 175 -10.49 -38.20 -23.55
C GLY A 175 -11.50 -39.21 -23.03
N LYS A 176 -12.25 -39.82 -23.94
CA LYS A 176 -13.14 -40.94 -23.57
C LYS A 176 -12.25 -42.12 -23.18
N LEU A 177 -12.41 -42.59 -21.96
CA LEU A 177 -11.79 -43.85 -21.54
C LEU A 177 -12.44 -45.01 -22.29
N PRO A 178 -11.68 -45.95 -22.89
CA PRO A 178 -12.26 -47.16 -23.49
C PRO A 178 -12.92 -47.97 -22.39
N LEU A 179 -14.10 -48.52 -22.70
CA LEU A 179 -14.76 -49.47 -21.82
C LEU A 179 -13.95 -50.76 -21.82
N VAL A 180 -13.34 -51.07 -20.69
CA VAL A 180 -12.55 -52.28 -20.53
C VAL A 180 -13.40 -53.34 -19.86
N GLY A 181 -13.67 -54.44 -20.60
CA GLY A 181 -14.52 -55.52 -20.11
C GLY A 181 -13.83 -56.56 -19.22
N THR A 182 -12.50 -56.49 -19.12
CA THR A 182 -11.70 -57.45 -18.34
C THR A 182 -11.17 -56.83 -17.07
N PRO A 183 -11.39 -57.43 -15.89
CA PRO A 183 -10.81 -56.97 -14.64
C PRO A 183 -9.26 -56.88 -14.69
N TYR A 184 -8.70 -55.83 -14.08
CA TYR A 184 -7.25 -55.58 -13.99
C TYR A 184 -6.51 -55.28 -15.30
N SER A 185 -7.20 -55.08 -16.42
CA SER A 185 -6.55 -54.69 -17.68
C SER A 185 -6.04 -53.25 -17.66
N VAL A 186 -6.59 -52.38 -16.78
CA VAL A 186 -6.10 -51.03 -16.50
C VAL A 186 -6.09 -50.84 -15.00
N VAL A 187 -4.92 -50.54 -14.45
CA VAL A 187 -4.73 -50.25 -13.01
C VAL A 187 -4.22 -48.83 -12.87
N CYS A 188 -4.93 -47.97 -12.12
CA CYS A 188 -4.48 -46.64 -11.76
C CYS A 188 -3.89 -46.66 -10.35
N VAL A 189 -2.66 -46.17 -10.20
CA VAL A 189 -2.00 -46.05 -8.92
C VAL A 189 -1.75 -44.56 -8.65
N ASP A 190 -2.19 -44.09 -7.51
CA ASP A 190 -1.95 -42.70 -7.06
C ASP A 190 -1.29 -42.71 -5.67
N LEU A 191 -0.35 -41.78 -5.47
CA LEU A 191 0.34 -41.58 -4.20
C LEU A 191 -0.19 -40.33 -3.55
N VAL A 192 -0.91 -40.48 -2.46
CA VAL A 192 -1.33 -39.36 -1.60
C VAL A 192 -0.22 -39.06 -0.63
N GLY A 193 0.32 -37.83 -0.66
CA GLY A 193 1.35 -37.38 0.26
C GLY A 193 0.85 -37.31 1.69
N PRO A 194 1.76 -37.08 2.65
CA PRO A 194 1.37 -36.92 4.05
C PRO A 194 0.39 -35.76 4.20
N LEU A 195 -0.72 -36.04 4.87
CA LEU A 195 -1.80 -35.09 5.23
C LEU A 195 -1.36 -34.22 6.40
#